data_15826ba7164c246f9666ae933c57e916
#
_entry.id   15826ba7164c246f9666ae933c57e916
#
_cell.length_a   1.000
_cell.length_b   1.000
_cell.length_c   1.000
_cell.angle_alpha   90.00
_cell.angle_beta   90.00
_cell.angle_gamma   90.00
#
_symmetry.space_group_name_H-M   'P 1'
#
loop_
_entity.id
_entity.type
_entity.pdbx_description
1 polymer ?
#
loop_
_entity_poly.entity_id
_entity_poly.type
_entity_poly.pdbx_seq_one_letter_code
_entity_poly.pdbx_strand_id
1 'polypeptide(L)'
;MSAPPSPAFARAWRLSAILVLGFASGLPLALTGQAMQAWLTVDGVDLATIGFFGLVGVPYTFKFLWAPLMDRFEPPWLGRRRGWLALTQLALAVLLWWMASLSPTATPGLFAAAAVAIAFLSASQDVVVDAYRTDLLPEAERGLGASVHVFAYRLAMILS
;
A
#
# COMPACT_ATOMS: atom_id res chain seq x y z
N MET A 1 -10.00 9.77 -35.42
CA MET A 1 -8.63 9.44 -34.96
C MET A 1 -8.11 10.61 -34.15
N SER A 2 -8.07 10.50 -32.81
CA SER A 2 -7.49 11.56 -31.95
C SER A 2 -5.97 11.57 -32.11
N ALA A 3 -5.38 12.76 -32.23
CA ALA A 3 -3.94 12.92 -32.28
C ALA A 3 -3.28 12.29 -31.04
N PRO A 4 -2.08 11.68 -31.15
CA PRO A 4 -1.38 11.14 -30.01
C PRO A 4 -1.06 12.26 -29.01
N PRO A 5 -1.15 11.98 -27.70
CA PRO A 5 -0.88 12.99 -26.69
C PRO A 5 0.55 13.54 -26.81
N SER A 6 0.73 14.82 -26.51
CA SER A 6 2.07 15.42 -26.52
C SER A 6 3.01 14.68 -25.56
N PRO A 7 4.32 14.62 -25.86
CA PRO A 7 5.31 13.97 -24.98
C PRO A 7 5.30 14.51 -23.55
N ALA A 8 5.07 15.81 -23.38
CA ALA A 8 4.97 16.46 -22.08
C ALA A 8 3.72 15.99 -21.30
N PHE A 9 2.58 15.87 -21.97
CA PHE A 9 1.36 15.37 -21.36
C PHE A 9 1.50 13.90 -20.91
N ALA A 10 2.07 13.05 -21.79
CA ALA A 10 2.31 11.64 -21.47
C ALA A 10 3.24 11.48 -20.26
N ARG A 11 4.28 12.32 -20.15
CA ARG A 11 5.18 12.35 -18.99
C ARG A 11 4.45 12.78 -17.71
N ALA A 12 3.72 13.89 -17.78
CA ALA A 12 2.96 14.39 -16.63
C ALA A 12 1.96 13.35 -16.11
N TRP A 13 1.24 12.67 -17.01
CA TRP A 13 0.31 11.60 -16.65
C TRP A 13 1.01 10.41 -15.96
N ARG A 14 2.18 9.95 -16.46
CA ARG A 14 2.94 8.88 -15.82
C ARG A 14 3.38 9.26 -14.40
N LEU A 15 3.92 10.47 -14.23
CA LEU A 15 4.39 10.94 -12.93
C LEU A 15 3.22 11.15 -11.94
N SER A 16 2.07 11.66 -12.39
CA SER A 16 0.88 11.79 -11.54
C SER A 16 0.33 10.42 -11.10
N ALA A 17 0.32 9.44 -11.99
CA ALA A 17 -0.07 8.08 -11.63
C ALA A 17 0.86 7.50 -10.55
N ILE A 18 2.18 7.69 -10.68
CA ILE A 18 3.17 7.24 -9.68
C ILE A 18 3.00 7.97 -8.36
N LEU A 19 2.70 9.27 -8.37
CA LEU A 19 2.43 10.05 -7.16
C LEU A 19 1.21 9.52 -6.42
N VAL A 20 0.08 9.29 -7.12
CA VAL A 20 -1.13 8.74 -6.51
C VAL A 20 -0.88 7.33 -5.96
N LEU A 21 -0.20 6.47 -6.70
CA LEU A 21 0.13 5.11 -6.25
C LEU A 21 1.09 5.12 -5.06
N GLY A 22 2.10 5.98 -5.06
CA GLY A 22 3.00 6.15 -3.92
C GLY A 22 2.28 6.59 -2.66
N PHE A 23 1.36 7.55 -2.79
CA PHE A 23 0.52 8.00 -1.69
C PHE A 23 -0.39 6.88 -1.17
N ALA A 24 -1.07 6.16 -2.07
CA ALA A 24 -1.93 5.02 -1.72
C ALA A 24 -1.17 3.86 -1.05
N SER A 25 0.11 3.66 -1.40
CA SER A 25 0.97 2.66 -0.75
C SER A 25 1.41 3.08 0.65
N GLY A 26 1.66 4.37 0.89
CA GLY A 26 2.11 4.88 2.20
C GLY A 26 1.05 4.88 3.27
N LEU A 27 -0.22 5.15 2.91
CA LEU A 27 -1.32 5.28 3.86
C LEU A 27 -1.57 4.04 4.73
N PRO A 28 -1.72 2.82 4.19
CA PRO A 28 -2.01 1.64 5.03
C PRO A 28 -0.89 1.34 6.03
N LEU A 29 0.38 1.52 5.63
CA LEU A 29 1.51 1.31 6.53
C LEU A 29 1.50 2.30 7.69
N ALA A 30 1.24 3.57 7.40
CA ALA A 30 1.21 4.60 8.43
C ALA A 30 0.02 4.43 9.38
N LEU A 31 -1.16 4.13 8.84
CA LEU A 31 -2.38 3.89 9.64
C LEU A 31 -2.25 2.65 10.53
N THR A 32 -1.73 1.53 10.04
CA THR A 32 -1.57 0.29 10.80
C THR A 32 -0.28 0.24 11.63
N GLY A 33 0.64 1.15 11.38
CA GLY A 33 1.90 1.28 12.12
C GLY A 33 1.83 2.31 13.24
N GLN A 34 2.43 3.47 13.01
CA GLN A 34 2.64 4.49 14.04
C GLN A 34 1.33 5.15 14.52
N ALA A 35 0.41 5.48 13.61
CA ALA A 35 -0.85 6.12 13.97
C ALA A 35 -1.70 5.20 14.86
N MET A 36 -1.78 3.92 14.51
CA MET A 36 -2.50 2.93 15.32
C MET A 36 -1.87 2.72 16.69
N GLN A 37 -0.54 2.62 16.78
CA GLN A 37 0.16 2.47 18.07
C GLN A 37 -0.07 3.70 18.97
N ALA A 38 -0.02 4.90 18.41
CA ALA A 38 -0.32 6.13 19.14
C ALA A 38 -1.75 6.13 19.67
N TRP A 39 -2.73 5.77 18.82
CA TRP A 39 -4.13 5.68 19.22
C TRP A 39 -4.34 4.63 20.34
N LEU A 40 -3.81 3.42 20.21
CA LEU A 40 -3.93 2.37 21.23
C LEU A 40 -3.31 2.80 22.57
N THR A 41 -2.22 3.58 22.53
CA THR A 41 -1.58 4.13 23.74
C THR A 41 -2.51 5.11 24.43
N VAL A 42 -3.19 5.99 23.68
CA VAL A 42 -4.16 6.96 24.24
C VAL A 42 -5.38 6.26 24.81
N ASP A 43 -5.85 5.18 24.19
CA ASP A 43 -6.98 4.37 24.65
C ASP A 43 -6.63 3.48 25.87
N GLY A 44 -5.39 3.54 26.36
CA GLY A 44 -4.94 2.83 27.56
C GLY A 44 -4.76 1.32 27.36
N VAL A 45 -4.54 0.88 26.12
CA VAL A 45 -4.19 -0.52 25.81
C VAL A 45 -2.81 -0.83 26.39
N ASP A 46 -2.64 -2.00 26.97
CA ASP A 46 -1.38 -2.39 27.62
C ASP A 46 -0.22 -2.50 26.62
N LEU A 47 0.99 -2.24 27.13
CA LEU A 47 2.21 -2.20 26.29
C LEU A 47 2.53 -3.55 25.62
N ALA A 48 2.17 -4.67 26.24
CA ALA A 48 2.42 -5.99 25.66
C ALA A 48 1.53 -6.20 24.43
N THR A 49 0.26 -5.82 24.52
CA THR A 49 -0.68 -5.85 23.39
C THR A 49 -0.19 -4.91 22.26
N ILE A 50 0.23 -3.68 22.58
CA ILE A 50 0.81 -2.76 21.60
C ILE A 50 2.05 -3.37 20.94
N GLY A 51 2.87 -4.09 21.69
CA GLY A 51 4.06 -4.80 21.18
C GLY A 51 3.72 -5.82 20.09
N PHE A 52 2.59 -6.54 20.20
CA PHE A 52 2.11 -7.46 19.17
C PHE A 52 1.78 -6.76 17.84
N PHE A 53 1.36 -5.50 17.88
CA PHE A 53 1.15 -4.71 16.68
C PHE A 53 2.45 -4.34 15.95
N GLY A 54 3.62 -4.51 16.57
CA GLY A 54 4.91 -4.46 15.90
C GLY A 54 5.06 -5.54 14.81
N LEU A 55 4.33 -6.67 14.93
CA LEU A 55 4.30 -7.73 13.92
C LEU A 55 3.64 -7.29 12.60
N VAL A 56 2.90 -6.18 12.58
CA VAL A 56 2.36 -5.55 11.37
C VAL A 56 3.48 -5.18 10.36
N GLY A 57 4.70 -4.95 10.83
CA GLY A 57 5.85 -4.72 9.95
C GLY A 57 6.40 -5.97 9.25
N VAL A 58 6.10 -7.17 9.76
CA VAL A 58 6.65 -8.44 9.25
C VAL A 58 6.30 -8.69 7.77
N PRO A 59 5.06 -8.52 7.28
CA PRO A 59 4.75 -8.69 5.88
C PRO A 59 5.61 -7.85 4.95
N TYR A 60 5.91 -6.61 5.31
CA TYR A 60 6.75 -5.73 4.48
C TYR A 60 8.19 -6.23 4.36
N THR A 61 8.72 -6.86 5.40
CA THR A 61 10.07 -7.45 5.40
C THR A 61 10.12 -8.70 4.52
N PHE A 62 9.08 -9.53 4.56
CA PHE A 62 9.05 -10.81 3.87
C PHE A 62 8.30 -10.79 2.53
N LYS A 63 7.87 -9.63 2.03
CA LYS A 63 7.12 -9.51 0.76
C LYS A 63 7.79 -10.17 -0.44
N PHE A 64 9.11 -10.30 -0.44
CA PHE A 64 9.87 -10.96 -1.51
C PHE A 64 9.55 -12.46 -1.65
N LEU A 65 9.02 -13.12 -0.61
CA LEU A 65 8.67 -14.54 -0.66
C LEU A 65 7.49 -14.83 -1.58
N TRP A 66 6.49 -13.94 -1.63
CA TRP A 66 5.32 -14.13 -2.47
C TRP A 66 5.29 -13.22 -3.71
N ALA A 67 6.24 -12.32 -3.85
CA ALA A 67 6.36 -11.49 -5.05
C ALA A 67 6.44 -12.33 -6.35
N PRO A 68 7.22 -13.44 -6.44
CA PRO A 68 7.23 -14.29 -7.63
C PRO A 68 5.88 -14.94 -7.92
N LEU A 69 5.06 -15.23 -6.88
CA LEU A 69 3.72 -15.77 -7.05
C LEU A 69 2.81 -14.76 -7.72
N MET A 70 2.85 -13.50 -7.30
CA MET A 70 2.06 -12.41 -7.90
C MET A 70 2.50 -12.13 -9.35
N ASP A 71 3.77 -12.35 -9.68
CA ASP A 71 4.26 -12.24 -11.05
C ASP A 71 3.82 -13.42 -11.94
N ARG A 72 3.58 -14.59 -11.37
CA ARG A 72 3.14 -15.78 -12.10
C ARG A 72 1.66 -15.77 -12.41
N PHE A 73 0.82 -15.27 -11.49
CA PHE A 73 -0.64 -15.27 -11.65
C PHE A 73 -1.13 -13.96 -12.23
N GLU A 74 -1.99 -14.05 -13.24
CA GLU A 74 -2.61 -12.90 -13.90
C GLU A 74 -4.12 -12.89 -13.62
N PRO A 75 -4.64 -11.85 -12.94
CA PRO A 75 -6.09 -11.67 -12.79
C PRO A 75 -6.76 -11.48 -14.14
N PRO A 76 -7.92 -12.16 -14.41
CA PRO A 76 -8.46 -12.30 -15.75
C PRO A 76 -9.05 -11.03 -16.39
N TRP A 77 -9.22 -9.93 -15.65
CA TRP A 77 -10.05 -8.80 -16.11
C TRP A 77 -9.28 -7.56 -16.58
N LEU A 78 -8.12 -7.26 -15.99
CA LEU A 78 -7.41 -5.98 -16.23
C LEU A 78 -5.93 -6.17 -16.60
N GLY A 79 -5.51 -7.41 -16.85
CA GLY A 79 -4.13 -7.75 -17.01
C GLY A 79 -3.36 -7.79 -15.67
N ARG A 80 -2.15 -8.36 -15.70
CA ARG A 80 -1.41 -8.71 -14.49
C ARG A 80 -1.24 -7.54 -13.50
N ARG A 81 -0.67 -6.42 -13.92
CA ARG A 81 -0.37 -5.31 -12.98
C ARG A 81 -1.63 -4.59 -12.51
N ARG A 82 -2.49 -4.18 -13.43
CA ARG A 82 -3.72 -3.44 -13.09
C ARG A 82 -4.73 -4.30 -12.34
N GLY A 83 -4.81 -5.59 -12.67
CA GLY A 83 -5.69 -6.54 -12.00
C GLY A 83 -5.30 -6.72 -10.53
N TRP A 84 -4.01 -6.93 -10.24
CA TRP A 84 -3.52 -7.01 -8.88
C TRP A 84 -3.69 -5.69 -8.12
N LEU A 85 -3.42 -4.53 -8.74
CA LEU A 85 -3.65 -3.23 -8.12
C LEU A 85 -5.12 -3.04 -7.73
N ALA A 86 -6.05 -3.32 -8.64
CA ALA A 86 -7.48 -3.19 -8.36
C ALA A 86 -7.94 -4.15 -7.25
N LEU A 87 -7.47 -5.40 -7.28
CA LEU A 87 -7.82 -6.41 -6.28
C LEU A 87 -7.30 -6.04 -4.88
N THR A 88 -6.03 -5.69 -4.78
CA THR A 88 -5.42 -5.32 -3.49
C THR A 88 -6.02 -4.02 -2.94
N GLN A 89 -6.29 -3.03 -3.80
CA GLN A 89 -6.90 -1.77 -3.40
C GLN A 89 -8.32 -1.97 -2.86
N LEU A 90 -9.14 -2.77 -3.55
CA LEU A 90 -10.50 -3.09 -3.10
C LEU A 90 -10.47 -3.87 -1.78
N ALA A 91 -9.62 -4.88 -1.68
CA ALA A 91 -9.48 -5.67 -0.47
C ALA A 91 -9.01 -4.82 0.72
N LEU A 92 -8.05 -3.89 0.50
CA LEU A 92 -7.60 -2.93 1.51
C LEU A 92 -8.75 -2.01 1.96
N ALA A 93 -9.53 -1.46 1.02
CA ALA A 93 -10.66 -0.60 1.35
C ALA A 93 -11.70 -1.34 2.21
N VAL A 94 -12.03 -2.57 1.85
CA VAL A 94 -12.97 -3.41 2.62
C VAL A 94 -12.43 -3.74 4.00
N LEU A 95 -11.16 -4.13 4.11
CA LEU A 95 -10.55 -4.46 5.41
C LEU A 95 -10.39 -3.23 6.31
N LEU A 96 -10.02 -2.09 5.77
CA LEU A 96 -9.93 -0.84 6.54
C LEU A 96 -11.30 -0.42 7.06
N TRP A 97 -12.33 -0.50 6.21
CA TRP A 97 -13.70 -0.21 6.62
C TRP A 97 -14.19 -1.18 7.69
N TRP A 98 -13.89 -2.48 7.55
CA TRP A 98 -14.24 -3.47 8.57
C TRP A 98 -13.46 -3.22 9.86
N MET A 99 -12.15 -2.97 9.82
CA MET A 99 -11.34 -2.67 11.00
C MET A 99 -11.84 -1.43 11.73
N ALA A 100 -12.34 -0.41 11.01
CA ALA A 100 -12.93 0.79 11.61
C ALA A 100 -14.20 0.50 12.44
N SER A 101 -14.87 -0.63 12.21
CA SER A 101 -16.03 -1.08 12.99
C SER A 101 -15.68 -1.91 14.23
N LEU A 102 -14.39 -2.29 14.38
CA LEU A 102 -13.92 -3.08 15.52
C LEU A 102 -13.47 -2.17 16.66
N SER A 103 -13.69 -2.63 17.89
CA SER A 103 -13.15 -1.98 19.08
C SER A 103 -11.83 -2.67 19.48
N PRO A 104 -10.70 -1.96 19.58
CA PRO A 104 -9.43 -2.55 19.99
C PRO A 104 -9.47 -3.08 21.43
N THR A 105 -10.29 -2.49 22.29
CA THR A 105 -10.43 -2.89 23.69
C THR A 105 -11.39 -4.07 23.87
N ALA A 106 -12.48 -4.12 23.09
CA ALA A 106 -13.47 -5.20 23.21
C ALA A 106 -13.06 -6.47 22.44
N THR A 107 -12.37 -6.32 21.29
CA THR A 107 -11.96 -7.44 20.44
C THR A 107 -10.50 -7.33 19.97
N PRO A 108 -9.53 -7.31 20.90
CA PRO A 108 -8.13 -7.04 20.57
C PRO A 108 -7.53 -8.05 19.58
N GLY A 109 -7.89 -9.32 19.69
CA GLY A 109 -7.43 -10.37 18.78
C GLY A 109 -7.92 -10.19 17.34
N LEU A 110 -9.19 -9.85 17.14
CA LEU A 110 -9.75 -9.57 15.80
C LEU A 110 -9.18 -8.30 15.22
N PHE A 111 -8.98 -7.27 16.03
CA PHE A 111 -8.37 -6.02 15.63
C PHE A 111 -6.92 -6.23 15.17
N ALA A 112 -6.12 -7.01 15.93
CA ALA A 112 -4.75 -7.38 15.56
C ALA A 112 -4.71 -8.21 14.26
N ALA A 113 -5.61 -9.19 14.11
CA ALA A 113 -5.69 -10.00 12.90
C ALA A 113 -6.04 -9.14 11.66
N ALA A 114 -6.97 -8.19 11.79
CA ALA A 114 -7.30 -7.23 10.74
C ALA A 114 -6.09 -6.36 10.36
N ALA A 115 -5.35 -5.85 11.35
CA ALA A 115 -4.16 -5.05 11.12
C ALA A 115 -3.06 -5.83 10.37
N VAL A 116 -2.81 -7.08 10.74
CA VAL A 116 -1.85 -7.95 10.03
C VAL A 116 -2.33 -8.26 8.60
N ALA A 117 -3.63 -8.52 8.41
CA ALA A 117 -4.18 -8.74 7.07
C ALA A 117 -4.07 -7.50 6.17
N ILE A 118 -4.32 -6.30 6.70
CA ILE A 118 -4.12 -5.03 6.00
C ILE A 118 -2.65 -4.85 5.64
N ALA A 119 -1.73 -5.12 6.56
CA ALA A 119 -0.29 -5.04 6.33
C ALA A 119 0.16 -6.00 5.23
N PHE A 120 -0.35 -7.24 5.22
CA PHE A 120 -0.06 -8.22 4.17
C PHE A 120 -0.56 -7.76 2.80
N LEU A 121 -1.79 -7.27 2.70
CA LEU A 121 -2.33 -6.75 1.45
C LEU A 121 -1.60 -5.49 0.98
N SER A 122 -1.24 -4.59 1.90
CA SER A 122 -0.49 -3.39 1.57
C SER A 122 0.94 -3.73 1.10
N ALA A 123 1.63 -4.65 1.77
CA ALA A 123 2.93 -5.15 1.32
C ALA A 123 2.84 -5.82 -0.05
N SER A 124 1.74 -6.54 -0.33
CA SER A 124 1.46 -7.13 -1.64
C SER A 124 1.21 -6.06 -2.70
N GLN A 125 0.44 -5.02 -2.37
CA GLN A 125 0.22 -3.88 -3.25
C GLN A 125 1.54 -3.18 -3.59
N ASP A 126 2.44 -2.98 -2.63
CA ASP A 126 3.76 -2.38 -2.85
C ASP A 126 4.57 -3.15 -3.90
N VAL A 127 4.57 -4.48 -3.86
CA VAL A 127 5.22 -5.33 -4.88
C VAL A 127 4.70 -5.00 -6.28
N VAL A 128 3.38 -4.90 -6.43
CA VAL A 128 2.75 -4.60 -7.72
C VAL A 128 3.01 -3.17 -8.17
N VAL A 129 2.96 -2.21 -7.26
CA VAL A 129 3.23 -0.79 -7.54
C VAL A 129 4.67 -0.60 -8.01
N ASP A 130 5.65 -1.25 -7.34
CA ASP A 130 7.06 -1.19 -7.72
C ASP A 130 7.29 -1.76 -9.13
N ALA A 131 6.67 -2.91 -9.43
CA ALA A 131 6.74 -3.50 -10.76
C ALA A 131 6.03 -2.63 -11.82
N TYR A 132 4.82 -2.13 -11.53
CA TYR A 132 4.07 -1.26 -12.43
C TYR A 132 4.82 0.04 -12.75
N ARG A 133 5.46 0.64 -11.75
CA ARG A 133 6.30 1.83 -11.92
C ARG A 133 7.45 1.56 -12.90
N THR A 134 8.10 0.42 -12.76
CA THR A 134 9.22 0.02 -13.65
C THR A 134 8.75 -0.20 -15.09
N ASP A 135 7.56 -0.82 -15.25
CA ASP A 135 6.96 -1.06 -16.57
C ASP A 135 6.45 0.24 -17.24
N LEU A 136 5.95 1.20 -16.43
CA LEU A 136 5.35 2.44 -16.91
C LEU A 136 6.38 3.48 -17.39
N LEU A 137 7.56 3.49 -16.76
CA LEU A 137 8.56 4.54 -16.98
C LEU A 137 9.64 4.12 -17.99
N PRO A 138 9.94 4.99 -18.98
CA PRO A 138 11.17 4.90 -19.75
C PRO A 138 12.39 4.90 -18.83
N GLU A 139 13.46 4.25 -19.25
CA GLU A 139 14.67 4.10 -18.44
C GLU A 139 15.24 5.44 -17.93
N ALA A 140 15.24 6.47 -18.78
CA ALA A 140 15.68 7.81 -18.43
C ALA A 140 14.82 8.50 -17.34
N GLU A 141 13.57 8.09 -17.15
CA GLU A 141 12.63 8.67 -16.17
C GLU A 141 12.52 7.85 -14.87
N ARG A 142 13.14 6.67 -14.77
CA ARG A 142 13.01 5.78 -13.60
C ARG A 142 13.51 6.42 -12.31
N GLY A 143 14.62 7.16 -12.37
CA GLY A 143 15.16 7.88 -11.20
C GLY A 143 14.19 8.95 -10.68
N LEU A 144 13.64 9.77 -11.58
CA LEU A 144 12.64 10.77 -11.22
C LEU A 144 11.37 10.14 -10.67
N GLY A 145 10.88 9.07 -11.32
CA GLY A 145 9.71 8.35 -10.85
C GLY A 145 9.90 7.72 -9.48
N ALA A 146 11.10 7.21 -9.17
CA ALA A 146 11.43 6.73 -7.83
C ALA A 146 11.35 7.85 -6.78
N SER A 147 11.89 9.02 -7.09
CA SER A 147 11.84 10.19 -6.20
C SER A 147 10.42 10.67 -5.95
N VAL A 148 9.58 10.74 -7.00
CA VAL A 148 8.16 11.10 -6.89
C VAL A 148 7.39 10.09 -6.04
N HIS A 149 7.63 8.80 -6.23
CA HIS A 149 7.01 7.74 -5.44
C HIS A 149 7.38 7.86 -3.95
N VAL A 150 8.66 7.97 -3.63
CA VAL A 150 9.14 8.12 -2.25
C VAL A 150 8.60 9.39 -1.60
N PHE A 151 8.55 10.48 -2.33
CA PHE A 151 7.97 11.75 -1.85
C PHE A 151 6.50 11.57 -1.49
N ALA A 152 5.70 10.99 -2.38
CA ALA A 152 4.28 10.75 -2.16
C ALA A 152 4.01 9.78 -1.00
N TYR A 153 4.81 8.72 -0.90
CA TYR A 153 4.77 7.76 0.19
C TYR A 153 5.03 8.43 1.54
N ARG A 154 6.08 9.26 1.63
CA ARG A 154 6.40 10.00 2.86
C ARG A 154 5.33 11.04 3.20
N LEU A 155 4.75 11.70 2.20
CA LEU A 155 3.66 12.64 2.39
C LEU A 155 2.44 11.94 3.00
N ALA A 156 2.10 10.74 2.53
CA ALA A 156 1.04 9.92 3.10
C ALA A 156 1.31 9.57 4.58
N MET A 157 2.56 9.24 4.91
CA MET A 157 2.96 8.95 6.30
C MET A 157 2.89 10.17 7.24
N ILE A 158 3.04 11.38 6.71
CA ILE A 158 2.93 12.62 7.52
C ILE A 158 1.46 13.00 7.73
N LEU A 159 0.61 12.70 6.75
CA LEU A 159 -0.81 13.10 6.78
C LEU A 159 -1.72 12.09 7.51
N SER A 160 -1.23 10.89 7.80
CA SER A 160 -1.97 9.85 8.54
C SER A 160 -1.91 10.07 10.04
#